data_8ccb2120b8553586b6fae6345c48f101
#
_entry.id   8ccb2120b8553586b6fae6345c48f101
#
_cell.length_a   1.000
_cell.length_b   1.000
_cell.length_c   1.000
_cell.angle_alpha   90.00
_cell.angle_beta   90.00
_cell.angle_gamma   90.00
#
_symmetry.space_group_name_H-M   'P 1'
#
loop_
_entity.id
_entity.type
_entity.pdbx_description
1 polymer ?
#
loop_
_entity_poly.entity_id
_entity_poly.type
_entity_poly.pdbx_seq_one_letter_code
_entity_poly.pdbx_strand_id
1 'polypeptide(L)'
;MNIRLILLFFIVSTASASTKLFILGTGTPNPNPERMGSSYLVLANDEPYLFDFGTGVIRRIAAFSPSWGGDYKALEVENIKHAFLTHIHSDHTLGLADLIITPWIMGRTDPLKIYGPKGAKNMHKNIIEAYQPDIDYRIYGTQPQNNTGYNVIFTELKDRFIYEDKNIKITALSLIHISEPTRPLTI
;
A
#
# COMPACT_ATOMS: atom_id res chain seq x y z
N MET A 1 48.93 15.23 40.33
CA MET A 1 47.67 14.48 40.15
C MET A 1 46.87 15.16 39.03
N ASN A 2 47.01 14.63 37.78
CA ASN A 2 46.41 15.27 36.59
C ASN A 2 45.00 14.71 36.38
N ILE A 3 43.97 15.51 36.62
CA ILE A 3 42.60 15.16 36.34
C ILE A 3 42.38 15.40 34.83
N ARG A 4 42.23 14.28 34.07
CA ARG A 4 41.81 14.34 32.68
C ARG A 4 40.28 14.49 32.66
N LEU A 5 39.82 15.68 32.26
CA LEU A 5 38.40 15.94 31.99
C LEU A 5 38.01 15.25 30.67
N ILE A 6 37.18 14.19 30.73
CA ILE A 6 36.62 13.54 29.56
C ILE A 6 35.31 14.26 29.26
N LEU A 7 35.30 15.07 28.18
CA LEU A 7 34.08 15.68 27.66
C LEU A 7 33.32 14.66 26.81
N LEU A 8 32.20 14.16 27.33
CA LEU A 8 31.30 13.29 26.57
C LEU A 8 30.38 14.19 25.72
N PHE A 9 30.59 14.21 24.40
CA PHE A 9 29.66 14.83 23.47
C PHE A 9 28.47 13.88 23.21
N PHE A 10 27.32 14.20 23.77
CA PHE A 10 26.05 13.59 23.35
C PHE A 10 25.60 14.25 22.05
N ILE A 11 25.73 13.54 20.92
CA ILE A 11 25.08 13.94 19.67
C ILE A 11 23.62 13.52 19.80
N VAL A 12 22.74 14.46 20.14
CA VAL A 12 21.31 14.27 20.06
C VAL A 12 20.93 14.38 18.56
N SER A 13 20.81 13.23 17.90
CA SER A 13 20.24 13.17 16.56
C SER A 13 18.74 13.43 16.68
N THR A 14 18.27 14.61 16.30
CA THR A 14 16.84 14.88 16.13
C THR A 14 16.39 14.15 14.87
N ALA A 15 15.74 12.99 15.02
CA ALA A 15 15.06 12.35 13.91
C ALA A 15 13.95 13.31 13.44
N SER A 16 14.15 13.97 12.31
CA SER A 16 13.11 14.77 11.67
C SER A 16 12.08 13.82 11.09
N ALA A 17 10.84 13.92 11.53
CA ALA A 17 9.73 13.18 10.94
C ALA A 17 9.63 13.55 9.44
N SER A 18 9.77 12.56 8.57
CA SER A 18 9.74 12.76 7.12
C SER A 18 8.50 12.10 6.53
N THR A 19 7.68 12.90 5.86
CA THR A 19 6.51 12.40 5.12
C THR A 19 6.61 12.82 3.66
N LYS A 20 6.42 11.85 2.74
CA LYS A 20 6.41 12.08 1.30
C LYS A 20 5.16 11.46 0.68
N LEU A 21 4.59 12.14 -0.31
CA LEU A 21 3.48 11.64 -1.12
C LEU A 21 4.00 11.28 -2.52
N PHE A 22 3.70 10.05 -2.95
CA PHE A 22 3.95 9.57 -4.31
C PHE A 22 2.63 9.39 -5.03
N ILE A 23 2.45 10.07 -6.16
CA ILE A 23 1.33 9.88 -7.06
C ILE A 23 1.73 8.78 -8.05
N LEU A 24 1.22 7.56 -7.84
CA LEU A 24 1.60 6.38 -8.63
C LEU A 24 0.75 6.24 -9.89
N GLY A 25 -0.52 6.67 -9.83
CA GLY A 25 -1.45 6.64 -10.94
C GLY A 25 -2.62 7.57 -10.74
N THR A 26 -3.09 8.16 -11.83
CA THR A 26 -4.24 9.09 -11.89
C THR A 26 -5.20 8.69 -13.00
N GLY A 27 -5.10 7.44 -13.49
CA GLY A 27 -5.98 6.91 -14.51
C GLY A 27 -7.39 6.70 -13.96
N THR A 28 -8.33 6.71 -14.88
CA THR A 28 -9.74 6.38 -14.67
C THR A 28 -10.02 5.02 -15.34
N PRO A 29 -11.26 4.51 -15.38
CA PRO A 29 -11.56 3.27 -16.11
C PRO A 29 -11.23 3.32 -17.62
N ASN A 30 -11.01 4.52 -18.17
CA ASN A 30 -10.58 4.66 -19.57
C ASN A 30 -9.12 4.17 -19.71
N PRO A 31 -8.81 3.30 -20.68
CA PRO A 31 -7.51 2.68 -20.83
C PRO A 31 -6.49 3.63 -21.47
N ASN A 32 -6.18 4.73 -20.81
CA ASN A 32 -5.11 5.63 -21.26
C ASN A 32 -3.75 4.98 -21.03
N PRO A 33 -2.93 4.71 -22.06
CA PRO A 33 -1.66 3.99 -21.90
C PRO A 33 -0.62 4.75 -21.09
N GLU A 34 -0.74 6.06 -20.98
CA GLU A 34 0.22 6.92 -20.25
C GLU A 34 -0.15 7.13 -18.78
N ARG A 35 -1.32 6.65 -18.36
CA ARG A 35 -1.83 6.84 -16.98
C ARG A 35 -2.19 5.50 -16.36
N MET A 36 -1.42 5.11 -15.36
CA MET A 36 -1.76 3.95 -14.52
C MET A 36 -3.02 4.23 -13.71
N GLY A 37 -3.71 3.18 -13.29
CA GLY A 37 -4.91 3.26 -12.48
C GLY A 37 -4.68 4.03 -11.17
N SER A 38 -5.75 4.57 -10.60
CA SER A 38 -5.70 5.42 -9.41
C SER A 38 -4.96 4.74 -8.27
N SER A 39 -3.87 5.35 -7.80
CA SER A 39 -3.08 4.86 -6.68
C SER A 39 -2.13 5.93 -6.15
N TYR A 40 -2.03 6.02 -4.82
CA TYR A 40 -1.20 6.98 -4.10
C TYR A 40 -0.46 6.29 -2.98
N LEU A 41 0.75 6.73 -2.67
CA LEU A 41 1.52 6.18 -1.55
C LEU A 41 2.04 7.30 -0.66
N VAL A 42 1.79 7.18 0.62
CA VAL A 42 2.39 8.02 1.65
C VAL A 42 3.52 7.23 2.30
N LEU A 43 4.72 7.77 2.22
CA LEU A 43 5.89 7.27 2.94
C LEU A 43 6.08 8.13 4.19
N ALA A 44 5.83 7.57 5.36
CA ALA A 44 5.96 8.26 6.64
C ALA A 44 7.00 7.55 7.50
N ASN A 45 8.12 8.21 7.81
CA ASN A 45 9.25 7.64 8.55
C ASN A 45 9.72 6.29 7.98
N ASP A 46 9.89 6.22 6.65
CA ASP A 46 10.28 5.02 5.89
C ASP A 46 9.29 3.84 5.98
N GLU A 47 8.06 4.07 6.42
CA GLU A 47 6.97 3.09 6.33
C GLU A 47 6.01 3.48 5.21
N PRO A 48 5.75 2.59 4.22
CA PRO A 48 4.86 2.86 3.11
C PRO A 48 3.39 2.52 3.42
N TYR A 49 2.50 3.47 3.12
CA TYR A 49 1.04 3.32 3.21
C TYR A 49 0.43 3.58 1.84
N LEU A 50 -0.13 2.53 1.24
CA LEU A 50 -0.71 2.58 -0.10
C LEU A 50 -2.20 2.93 -0.02
N PHE A 51 -2.65 3.86 -0.86
CA PHE A 51 -4.06 4.25 -1.01
C PHE A 51 -4.50 3.96 -2.44
N ASP A 52 -5.48 3.11 -2.58
CA ASP A 52 -5.94 2.51 -3.84
C ASP A 52 -4.83 1.74 -4.57
N PHE A 53 -5.23 0.81 -5.38
CA PHE A 53 -4.32 -0.09 -6.08
C PHE A 53 -4.85 -0.39 -7.48
N GLY A 54 -4.94 0.66 -8.29
CA GLY A 54 -5.27 0.55 -9.70
C GLY A 54 -4.19 -0.18 -10.51
N THR A 55 -4.49 -0.40 -11.77
CA THR A 55 -3.60 -1.11 -12.69
C THR A 55 -2.19 -0.53 -12.70
N GLY A 56 -1.16 -1.40 -12.60
CA GLY A 56 0.25 -1.01 -12.70
C GLY A 56 0.87 -0.48 -11.40
N VAL A 57 0.15 -0.48 -10.28
CA VAL A 57 0.59 0.07 -9.00
C VAL A 57 1.95 -0.47 -8.56
N ILE A 58 2.19 -1.77 -8.64
CA ILE A 58 3.46 -2.40 -8.20
C ILE A 58 4.64 -1.92 -9.05
N ARG A 59 4.49 -1.84 -10.38
CA ARG A 59 5.53 -1.32 -11.26
C ARG A 59 5.85 0.15 -10.99
N ARG A 60 4.84 0.94 -10.64
CA ARG A 60 5.03 2.35 -10.28
C ARG A 60 5.73 2.51 -8.94
N ILE A 61 5.44 1.66 -7.94
CA ILE A 61 6.19 1.64 -6.67
C ILE A 61 7.64 1.23 -6.93
N ALA A 62 7.85 0.13 -7.66
CA ALA A 62 9.18 -0.39 -7.97
C ALA A 62 10.09 0.67 -8.62
N ALA A 63 9.56 1.52 -9.49
CA ALA A 63 10.33 2.59 -10.15
C ALA A 63 11.01 3.57 -9.18
N PHE A 64 10.57 3.62 -7.93
CA PHE A 64 11.18 4.45 -6.88
C PHE A 64 12.17 3.68 -6.00
N SER A 65 12.25 2.34 -6.15
CA SER A 65 13.13 1.51 -5.34
C SER A 65 14.54 1.39 -5.95
N PRO A 66 15.58 1.15 -5.12
CA PRO A 66 16.96 0.96 -5.59
C PRO A 66 17.11 -0.20 -6.57
N SER A 67 16.33 -1.26 -6.45
CA SER A 67 16.34 -2.39 -7.39
C SER A 67 16.02 -1.98 -8.84
N TRP A 68 15.40 -0.82 -9.03
CA TRP A 68 15.05 -0.27 -10.34
C TRP A 68 15.59 1.15 -10.55
N GLY A 69 16.64 1.54 -9.79
CA GLY A 69 17.35 2.81 -9.96
C GLY A 69 16.72 4.01 -9.23
N GLY A 70 15.75 3.79 -8.36
CA GLY A 70 15.19 4.82 -7.49
C GLY A 70 15.96 4.97 -6.17
N ASP A 71 15.58 5.94 -5.35
CA ASP A 71 16.32 6.35 -4.16
C ASP A 71 15.71 5.83 -2.84
N TYR A 72 14.53 5.19 -2.88
CA TYR A 72 13.78 4.86 -1.68
C TYR A 72 13.78 3.37 -1.38
N LYS A 73 14.70 2.91 -0.50
CA LYS A 73 14.77 1.50 -0.09
C LYS A 73 13.47 1.00 0.57
N ALA A 74 12.75 1.88 1.25
CA ALA A 74 11.46 1.56 1.83
C ALA A 74 10.39 1.19 0.78
N LEU A 75 10.60 1.56 -0.48
CA LEU A 75 9.71 1.26 -1.61
C LEU A 75 10.13 0.02 -2.42
N GLU A 76 11.06 -0.80 -1.91
CA GLU A 76 11.15 -2.18 -2.40
C GLU A 76 9.80 -2.84 -2.19
N VAL A 77 9.27 -3.50 -3.22
CA VAL A 77 7.84 -3.89 -3.26
C VAL A 77 7.45 -4.85 -2.15
N GLU A 78 8.38 -5.68 -1.66
CA GLU A 78 8.18 -6.57 -0.52
C GLU A 78 7.91 -5.84 0.80
N ASN A 79 8.23 -4.56 0.88
CA ASN A 79 7.96 -3.72 2.06
C ASN A 79 6.52 -3.20 2.13
N ILE A 80 5.72 -3.36 1.08
CA ILE A 80 4.32 -2.90 1.06
C ILE A 80 3.47 -3.83 1.92
N LYS A 81 3.09 -3.36 3.11
CA LYS A 81 2.33 -4.13 4.12
C LYS A 81 0.95 -3.55 4.42
N HIS A 82 0.69 -2.28 4.11
CA HIS A 82 -0.54 -1.56 4.42
C HIS A 82 -1.16 -0.98 3.15
N ALA A 83 -2.41 -1.36 2.86
CA ALA A 83 -3.16 -0.86 1.72
C ALA A 83 -4.57 -0.43 2.14
N PHE A 84 -4.99 0.75 1.74
CA PHE A 84 -6.27 1.36 2.04
C PHE A 84 -7.05 1.55 0.75
N LEU A 85 -8.24 0.97 0.67
CA LEU A 85 -9.10 1.07 -0.50
C LEU A 85 -10.22 2.08 -0.22
N THR A 86 -10.34 3.09 -1.06
CA THR A 86 -11.39 4.11 -0.94
C THR A 86 -12.75 3.56 -1.36
N HIS A 87 -12.80 2.89 -2.51
CA HIS A 87 -14.00 2.26 -3.06
C HIS A 87 -13.66 1.17 -4.09
N ILE A 88 -14.65 0.35 -4.49
CA ILE A 88 -14.42 -0.88 -5.26
C ILE A 88 -14.47 -0.72 -6.78
N HIS A 89 -14.41 0.48 -7.33
CA HIS A 89 -14.34 0.64 -8.79
C HIS A 89 -13.05 0.05 -9.37
N SER A 90 -13.12 -0.36 -10.62
CA SER A 90 -12.06 -1.12 -11.28
C SER A 90 -10.74 -0.36 -11.39
N ASP A 91 -10.77 0.93 -11.65
CA ASP A 91 -9.59 1.79 -11.73
C ASP A 91 -8.86 1.96 -10.39
N HIS A 92 -9.49 1.59 -9.27
CA HIS A 92 -8.91 1.56 -7.93
C HIS A 92 -8.51 0.16 -7.46
N THR A 93 -8.94 -0.91 -8.14
CA THR A 93 -8.81 -2.29 -7.63
C THR A 93 -8.14 -3.28 -8.58
N LEU A 94 -8.00 -3.00 -9.88
CA LEU A 94 -7.46 -3.96 -10.85
C LEU A 94 -6.00 -4.39 -10.59
N GLY A 95 -5.24 -3.65 -9.81
CA GLY A 95 -3.90 -4.02 -9.38
C GLY A 95 -3.86 -4.93 -8.14
N LEU A 96 -5.01 -5.33 -7.57
CA LEU A 96 -5.05 -6.10 -6.32
C LEU A 96 -4.34 -7.45 -6.41
N ALA A 97 -4.50 -8.16 -7.50
CA ALA A 97 -3.81 -9.44 -7.69
C ALA A 97 -2.29 -9.24 -7.74
N ASP A 98 -1.81 -8.25 -8.47
CA ASP A 98 -0.39 -7.88 -8.54
C ASP A 98 0.14 -7.46 -7.15
N LEU A 99 -0.63 -6.69 -6.37
CA LEU A 99 -0.28 -6.26 -5.01
C LEU A 99 -0.19 -7.43 -4.01
N ILE A 100 -1.00 -8.46 -4.18
CA ILE A 100 -0.94 -9.66 -3.33
C ILE A 100 0.23 -10.55 -3.72
N ILE A 101 0.38 -10.86 -5.00
CA ILE A 101 1.25 -11.92 -5.50
C ILE A 101 2.68 -11.44 -5.73
N THR A 102 2.88 -10.32 -6.44
CA THR A 102 4.24 -9.89 -6.81
C THR A 102 5.11 -9.54 -5.60
N PRO A 103 4.68 -8.77 -4.60
CA PRO A 103 5.49 -8.50 -3.43
C PRO A 103 5.84 -9.76 -2.62
N TRP A 104 4.95 -10.74 -2.55
CA TRP A 104 5.23 -12.05 -1.97
C TRP A 104 6.35 -12.78 -2.72
N ILE A 105 6.29 -12.83 -4.04
CA ILE A 105 7.31 -13.43 -4.89
C ILE A 105 8.65 -12.72 -4.68
N MET A 106 8.64 -11.41 -4.48
CA MET A 106 9.84 -10.59 -4.23
C MET A 106 10.35 -10.68 -2.79
N GLY A 107 9.69 -11.43 -1.89
CA GLY A 107 10.20 -11.73 -0.56
C GLY A 107 9.36 -11.24 0.62
N ARG A 108 8.18 -10.63 0.40
CA ARG A 108 7.30 -10.28 1.51
C ARG A 108 6.91 -11.53 2.29
N THR A 109 7.18 -11.52 3.59
CA THR A 109 6.83 -12.62 4.52
C THR A 109 5.60 -12.31 5.35
N ASP A 110 5.35 -11.01 5.62
CA ASP A 110 4.18 -10.58 6.37
C ASP A 110 2.92 -10.62 5.49
N PRO A 111 1.76 -10.99 6.04
CA PRO A 111 0.48 -10.82 5.35
C PRO A 111 0.22 -9.36 4.99
N LEU A 112 -0.35 -9.13 3.80
CA LEU A 112 -0.81 -7.81 3.40
C LEU A 112 -2.03 -7.39 4.23
N LYS A 113 -1.97 -6.24 4.88
CA LYS A 113 -3.10 -5.66 5.61
C LYS A 113 -3.88 -4.74 4.69
N ILE A 114 -5.12 -5.14 4.38
CA ILE A 114 -6.04 -4.34 3.54
C ILE A 114 -7.15 -3.78 4.41
N TYR A 115 -7.35 -2.48 4.31
CA TYR A 115 -8.45 -1.73 4.91
C TYR A 115 -9.34 -1.23 3.77
N GLY A 116 -10.60 -1.63 3.74
CA GLY A 116 -11.46 -1.31 2.58
C GLY A 116 -12.96 -1.44 2.87
N PRO A 117 -13.81 -0.99 1.94
CA PRO A 117 -15.25 -1.05 2.08
C PRO A 117 -15.77 -2.49 1.97
N LYS A 118 -17.04 -2.65 2.32
CA LYS A 118 -17.79 -3.89 2.13
C LYS A 118 -17.62 -4.42 0.69
N GLY A 119 -17.37 -5.71 0.54
CA GLY A 119 -17.15 -6.36 -0.78
C GLY A 119 -15.67 -6.59 -1.11
N ALA A 120 -14.75 -5.74 -0.68
CA ALA A 120 -13.32 -5.93 -0.92
C ALA A 120 -12.78 -7.23 -0.27
N LYS A 121 -13.41 -7.69 0.82
CA LYS A 121 -13.09 -8.97 1.45
C LYS A 121 -13.29 -10.17 0.51
N ASN A 122 -14.40 -10.20 -0.22
CA ASN A 122 -14.66 -11.29 -1.17
C ASN A 122 -13.72 -11.18 -2.39
N MET A 123 -13.41 -9.96 -2.82
CA MET A 123 -12.51 -9.73 -3.94
C MET A 123 -11.13 -10.37 -3.68
N HIS A 124 -10.47 -10.05 -2.56
CA HIS A 124 -9.15 -10.62 -2.27
C HIS A 124 -9.18 -12.14 -2.08
N LYS A 125 -10.23 -12.68 -1.45
CA LYS A 125 -10.38 -14.12 -1.27
C LYS A 125 -10.45 -14.86 -2.61
N ASN A 126 -11.31 -14.39 -3.51
CA ASN A 126 -11.48 -15.01 -4.83
C ASN A 126 -10.21 -14.86 -5.70
N ILE A 127 -9.45 -13.77 -5.54
CA ILE A 127 -8.15 -13.60 -6.21
C ILE A 127 -7.15 -14.65 -5.70
N ILE A 128 -7.01 -14.85 -4.40
CA ILE A 128 -6.11 -15.85 -3.84
C ILE A 128 -6.51 -17.25 -4.33
N GLU A 129 -7.80 -17.57 -4.30
CA GLU A 129 -8.31 -18.84 -4.80
C GLU A 129 -8.02 -19.04 -6.30
N ALA A 130 -8.20 -18.00 -7.11
CA ALA A 130 -7.89 -18.06 -8.53
C ALA A 130 -6.38 -18.28 -8.81
N TYR A 131 -5.50 -17.77 -7.94
CA TYR A 131 -4.04 -17.94 -8.04
C TYR A 131 -3.51 -19.15 -7.25
N GLN A 132 -4.39 -19.97 -6.63
CA GLN A 132 -3.95 -21.13 -5.85
C GLN A 132 -2.99 -22.05 -6.61
N PRO A 133 -3.16 -22.35 -7.90
CA PRO A 133 -2.19 -23.17 -8.64
C PRO A 133 -0.79 -22.54 -8.71
N ASP A 134 -0.67 -21.23 -8.95
CA ASP A 134 0.64 -20.54 -8.95
C ASP A 134 1.26 -20.53 -7.54
N ILE A 135 0.44 -20.31 -6.51
CA ILE A 135 0.87 -20.33 -5.10
C ILE A 135 1.44 -21.73 -4.76
N ASP A 136 0.75 -22.80 -5.11
CA ASP A 136 1.18 -24.17 -4.84
C ASP A 136 2.48 -24.51 -5.58
N TYR A 137 2.62 -24.13 -6.84
CA TYR A 137 3.85 -24.31 -7.61
C TYR A 137 5.04 -23.59 -6.96
N ARG A 138 4.84 -22.43 -6.36
CA ARG A 138 5.90 -21.69 -5.69
C ARG A 138 6.23 -22.20 -4.30
N ILE A 139 5.24 -22.70 -3.55
CA ILE A 139 5.49 -23.24 -2.20
C ILE A 139 6.13 -24.62 -2.28
N TYR A 140 5.63 -25.49 -3.17
CA TYR A 140 6.00 -26.91 -3.21
C TYR A 140 6.88 -27.30 -4.41
N GLY A 141 7.12 -26.37 -5.32
CA GLY A 141 7.88 -26.60 -6.56
C GLY A 141 9.36 -26.23 -6.47
N THR A 142 9.93 -25.88 -7.62
CA THR A 142 11.38 -25.63 -7.77
C THR A 142 11.83 -24.20 -7.42
N GLN A 143 10.90 -23.30 -7.15
CA GLN A 143 11.15 -21.92 -6.74
C GLN A 143 10.46 -21.65 -5.39
N PRO A 144 10.96 -22.24 -4.29
CA PRO A 144 10.26 -22.23 -3.03
C PRO A 144 10.09 -20.81 -2.48
N GLN A 145 8.85 -20.47 -2.19
CA GLN A 145 8.47 -19.23 -1.52
C GLN A 145 7.96 -19.51 -0.10
N ASN A 146 7.91 -18.48 0.73
CA ASN A 146 7.31 -18.58 2.05
C ASN A 146 5.79 -18.81 1.93
N ASN A 147 5.19 -19.41 2.95
CA ASN A 147 3.78 -19.78 2.98
C ASN A 147 2.88 -18.72 3.68
N THR A 148 3.36 -17.51 3.89
CA THR A 148 2.66 -16.48 4.67
C THR A 148 2.43 -15.18 3.90
N GLY A 149 3.37 -14.73 3.08
CA GLY A 149 3.37 -13.41 2.49
C GLY A 149 2.29 -13.14 1.44
N TYR A 150 1.67 -14.19 0.86
CA TYR A 150 0.50 -14.04 -0.04
C TYR A 150 -0.82 -13.89 0.72
N ASN A 151 -0.83 -14.11 2.04
CA ASN A 151 -2.03 -13.97 2.83
C ASN A 151 -2.46 -12.49 2.96
N VAL A 152 -3.76 -12.31 3.20
CA VAL A 152 -4.36 -10.99 3.41
C VAL A 152 -5.10 -10.96 4.75
N ILE A 153 -4.80 -9.95 5.56
CA ILE A 153 -5.59 -9.58 6.73
C ILE A 153 -6.49 -8.42 6.33
N PHE A 154 -7.79 -8.66 6.26
CA PHE A 154 -8.75 -7.66 5.83
C PHE A 154 -9.50 -7.03 7.00
N THR A 155 -9.57 -5.70 7.03
CA THR A 155 -10.38 -4.91 7.94
C THR A 155 -11.40 -4.10 7.16
N GLU A 156 -12.70 -4.29 7.45
CA GLU A 156 -13.76 -3.52 6.83
C GLU A 156 -13.79 -2.09 7.39
N LEU A 157 -13.71 -1.11 6.50
CA LEU A 157 -13.85 0.30 6.86
C LEU A 157 -15.32 0.63 7.09
N LYS A 158 -15.60 1.23 8.23
CA LYS A 158 -16.87 1.85 8.56
C LYS A 158 -16.70 3.36 8.58
N ASP A 159 -17.81 4.11 8.56
CA ASP A 159 -17.73 5.55 8.72
C ASP A 159 -16.97 5.93 10.00
N ARG A 160 -16.10 6.93 9.89
CA ARG A 160 -15.20 7.40 10.95
C ARG A 160 -14.25 6.32 11.51
N PHE A 161 -13.97 5.25 10.74
CA PHE A 161 -12.90 4.33 11.13
C PHE A 161 -11.57 5.08 11.23
N ILE A 162 -10.82 4.79 12.29
CA ILE A 162 -9.49 5.36 12.50
C ILE A 162 -8.47 4.22 12.49
N TYR A 163 -7.48 4.35 11.63
CA TYR A 163 -6.22 3.62 11.73
C TYR A 163 -5.19 4.55 12.34
N GLU A 164 -4.44 4.08 13.31
CA GLU A 164 -3.38 4.85 13.94
C GLU A 164 -2.23 3.93 14.33
N ASP A 165 -1.02 4.34 13.98
CA ASP A 165 0.22 3.73 14.46
C ASP A 165 1.21 4.82 14.88
N LYS A 166 2.47 4.46 15.10
CA LYS A 166 3.51 5.41 15.52
C LYS A 166 3.87 6.48 14.46
N ASN A 167 3.52 6.25 13.18
CA ASN A 167 3.94 7.08 12.06
C ASN A 167 2.80 7.93 11.49
N ILE A 168 1.56 7.42 11.50
CA ILE A 168 0.45 8.04 10.77
C ILE A 168 -0.89 7.79 11.45
N LYS A 169 -1.79 8.73 11.28
CA LYS A 169 -3.22 8.59 11.60
C LYS A 169 -4.05 8.78 10.35
N ILE A 170 -4.88 7.79 10.03
CA ILE A 170 -5.78 7.80 8.87
C ILE A 170 -7.21 7.72 9.36
N THR A 171 -8.06 8.64 8.91
CA THR A 171 -9.49 8.64 9.21
C THR A 171 -10.28 8.42 7.94
N ALA A 172 -11.09 7.35 7.91
CA ALA A 172 -12.03 7.10 6.82
C ALA A 172 -13.30 7.91 7.06
N LEU A 173 -13.66 8.75 6.08
CA LEU A 173 -14.88 9.53 6.08
C LEU A 173 -15.80 9.07 4.95
N SER A 174 -17.06 8.73 5.28
CA SER A 174 -18.05 8.43 4.26
C SER A 174 -18.52 9.71 3.59
N LEU A 175 -18.47 9.75 2.26
CA LEU A 175 -18.99 10.86 1.48
C LEU A 175 -20.51 10.77 1.26
N ILE A 176 -21.13 9.66 1.64
CA ILE A 176 -22.59 9.44 1.44
C ILE A 176 -23.46 10.46 2.20
N HIS A 177 -22.91 11.08 3.25
CA HIS A 177 -23.61 12.07 4.06
C HIS A 177 -23.12 13.51 3.86
N ILE A 178 -22.17 13.72 2.95
CA ILE A 178 -21.83 15.05 2.48
C ILE A 178 -22.86 15.38 1.42
N SER A 179 -23.87 16.18 1.77
CA SER A 179 -24.85 16.67 0.79
C SER A 179 -24.10 17.34 -0.35
N GLU A 180 -24.13 16.71 -1.53
CA GLU A 180 -23.77 17.40 -2.75
C GLU A 180 -24.64 18.66 -2.83
N PRO A 181 -24.07 19.84 -3.19
CA PRO A 181 -24.90 20.98 -3.52
C PRO A 181 -25.85 20.51 -4.61
N THR A 182 -27.13 20.48 -4.30
CA THR A 182 -28.18 20.09 -5.25
C THR A 182 -27.96 20.89 -6.52
N ARG A 183 -27.55 20.22 -7.60
CA ARG A 183 -27.58 20.84 -8.94
C ARG A 183 -29.03 21.22 -9.17
N PRO A 184 -29.34 22.51 -9.50
CA PRO A 184 -30.67 22.85 -9.94
C PRO A 184 -30.97 21.96 -11.15
N LEU A 185 -32.06 21.19 -11.09
CA LEU A 185 -32.60 20.54 -12.26
C LEU A 185 -33.07 21.69 -13.18
N THR A 186 -32.25 22.02 -14.15
CA THR A 186 -32.72 22.85 -15.29
C THR A 186 -33.63 21.96 -16.12
N ILE A 187 -34.92 22.28 -16.04
CA ILE A 187 -35.98 21.74 -16.90
C ILE A 187 -35.76 22.26 -18.32
#